data_9dfd493657ea86d6777227184e76f0e6
#
_entry.id   9dfd493657ea86d6777227184e76f0e6
#
_cell.length_a   1.000
_cell.length_b   1.000
_cell.length_c   1.000
_cell.angle_alpha   90.00
_cell.angle_beta   90.00
_cell.angle_gamma   90.00
#
_symmetry.space_group_name_H-M   'P 1'
#
loop_
_entity.id
_entity.type
_entity.pdbx_description
1 polymer ?
#
loop_
_entity_poly.entity_id
_entity_poly.type
_entity_poly.pdbx_seq_one_letter_code
_entity_poly.pdbx_strand_id
1 'polypeptide(L)'
;GNESDASAATPSASYSAGPDDLNDRRERPQRDDRRDRRNNNPNGNVNIGQGREQRERPGHRMRPGGAPTAGGRDKQQRGRGNRDHYMDLSDLEADTEITDGIDAEGMLEIHADGFGFLRKKPTLASSDDIYVSQSHVKRYGLRNGDLIKGIVRAPKDTEKYHGLLRVDSINDLNIEVSKLRPNFDELTPIYPESRIRLERETKQVAMRFIDMIAPIGKGQRGIIVAPPKAGKTILLKQIANSITANHPEITLIVLLIDERPEEVTDMRRSVKGDVIASPFDEQPEQHMKVADVAIERAKRLVEIGKDVVILLDSITRYSRASNLTVTPSGRTLQGGLDPAAIYRPKRFFGAARNIEHGGSLTIVATALVETGSRMDDIIFEEFKGTGNMELKLDRGLSEQRIYPAIDIKASGTRHDELLYPDAELKKIWQLHRVLANLGTKESTELLIDRIEKTPSNKDFLLMVGAKPTDATASKSMD
;
A
#
# COMPACT_ATOMS: atom_id res chain seq x y z
N GLY A 1 -64.50 -21.62 20.11
CA GLY A 1 -64.77 -23.00 19.81
C GLY A 1 -63.46 -23.73 19.74
N ASN A 2 -63.18 -24.44 20.76
CA ASN A 2 -62.78 -25.83 20.90
C ASN A 2 -61.51 -26.26 20.17
N GLU A 3 -60.42 -26.58 20.94
CA GLU A 3 -60.10 -27.93 21.51
C GLU A 3 -59.61 -28.87 20.41
N SER A 4 -58.58 -29.64 20.47
CA SER A 4 -57.88 -30.40 21.55
C SER A 4 -56.56 -30.93 20.94
N ASP A 5 -55.45 -30.95 21.64
CA ASP A 5 -54.83 -32.11 22.34
C ASP A 5 -54.29 -33.29 21.51
N ALA A 6 -53.02 -33.58 21.79
CA ALA A 6 -52.39 -34.86 22.16
C ALA A 6 -51.03 -35.00 21.49
N SER A 7 -49.86 -34.89 22.17
CA SER A 7 -49.27 -35.85 23.14
C SER A 7 -48.57 -37.05 22.50
N ALA A 8 -47.38 -37.28 23.04
CA ALA A 8 -46.59 -38.52 23.14
C ALA A 8 -45.48 -38.70 22.09
N ALA A 9 -44.26 -39.10 22.34
CA ALA A 9 -43.47 -39.48 23.49
C ALA A 9 -42.13 -39.97 22.92
N THR A 10 -41.07 -39.71 23.63
CA THR A 10 -39.72 -40.32 23.50
C THR A 10 -39.76 -41.85 23.75
N PRO A 11 -38.72 -42.59 23.31
CA PRO A 11 -37.91 -43.15 24.37
C PRO A 11 -36.40 -43.07 24.17
N SER A 12 -35.77 -42.88 25.28
CA SER A 12 -34.36 -43.08 25.63
C SER A 12 -33.98 -44.58 25.62
N ALA A 13 -32.70 -44.86 25.25
CA ALA A 13 -32.06 -46.06 25.74
C ALA A 13 -30.58 -45.76 26.01
N SER A 14 -30.28 -45.78 27.26
CA SER A 14 -28.97 -45.89 27.89
C SER A 14 -28.46 -47.33 27.76
N TYR A 15 -27.13 -47.47 27.55
CA TYR A 15 -26.40 -48.62 28.09
C TYR A 15 -25.00 -48.23 28.50
N SER A 16 -24.65 -48.69 29.67
CA SER A 16 -23.55 -48.46 30.56
C SER A 16 -22.32 -49.34 30.31
N ALA A 17 -21.20 -48.77 30.62
CA ALA A 17 -20.04 -49.20 31.43
C ALA A 17 -19.25 -50.50 31.16
N GLY A 18 -18.00 -50.39 30.96
CA GLY A 18 -16.81 -50.78 31.63
C GLY A 18 -16.30 -52.23 31.45
N PRO A 19 -15.12 -52.57 32.05
CA PRO A 19 -13.75 -52.22 31.65
C PRO A 19 -12.90 -53.50 31.41
N ASP A 20 -11.52 -53.35 31.42
CA ASP A 20 -10.47 -54.37 31.45
C ASP A 20 -10.00 -54.90 30.08
N ASP A 21 -8.76 -55.14 29.76
CA ASP A 21 -7.48 -55.14 30.47
C ASP A 21 -6.35 -55.47 29.46
N LEU A 22 -5.12 -55.07 29.83
CA LEU A 22 -3.85 -55.73 29.52
C LEU A 22 -3.15 -55.58 28.15
N ASN A 23 -2.10 -54.82 28.19
CA ASN A 23 -0.70 -55.24 27.89
C ASN A 23 -0.44 -56.01 26.59
N ASP A 24 0.31 -55.44 25.67
CA ASP A 24 1.58 -56.09 25.30
C ASP A 24 2.62 -55.14 24.70
N ARG A 25 3.79 -55.20 25.29
CA ARG A 25 5.06 -54.64 24.82
C ARG A 25 5.56 -55.47 23.65
N ARG A 26 6.22 -54.83 22.68
CA ARG A 26 7.43 -55.28 21.98
C ARG A 26 7.96 -54.15 21.12
N GLU A 27 9.04 -53.53 21.58
CA GLU A 27 10.47 -53.77 21.24
C GLU A 27 10.87 -53.33 19.85
N ARG A 28 11.79 -52.34 19.90
CA ARG A 28 12.70 -51.93 18.82
C ARG A 28 13.67 -53.04 18.43
N PRO A 29 14.34 -52.95 17.30
CA PRO A 29 15.79 -53.03 17.35
C PRO A 29 16.50 -51.85 16.70
N GLN A 30 17.50 -51.35 17.42
CA GLN A 30 18.71 -50.71 16.94
C GLN A 30 19.62 -51.73 16.28
N ARG A 31 20.42 -51.28 15.33
CA ARG A 31 21.80 -51.68 15.08
C ARG A 31 22.38 -50.76 14.03
N ASP A 32 23.40 -50.00 14.40
CA ASP A 32 24.86 -50.18 14.44
C ASP A 32 25.48 -50.14 13.06
N ASP A 33 26.20 -49.11 12.80
CA ASP A 33 27.62 -48.82 13.07
C ASP A 33 28.62 -49.42 12.08
N ARG A 34 29.54 -48.59 11.70
CA ARG A 34 30.96 -48.82 11.26
C ARG A 34 31.24 -48.37 9.83
N ARG A 35 32.08 -47.48 9.69
CA ARG A 35 33.52 -47.20 9.89
C ARG A 35 34.09 -46.52 8.66
N ASP A 36 34.68 -45.40 8.88
CA ASP A 36 36.13 -45.09 8.85
C ASP A 36 36.86 -45.10 7.50
N ARG A 37 37.40 -43.97 7.16
CA ARG A 37 38.85 -43.63 7.08
C ARG A 37 39.04 -42.36 6.26
N ARG A 38 39.49 -41.27 6.90
CA ARG A 38 40.85 -40.73 6.98
C ARG A 38 41.56 -40.52 5.65
N ASN A 39 41.83 -39.23 5.39
CA ASN A 39 43.18 -38.64 5.33
C ASN A 39 43.04 -37.12 5.16
N ASN A 40 43.32 -36.31 6.07
CA ASN A 40 44.54 -35.71 6.62
C ASN A 40 45.54 -35.25 5.55
N ASN A 41 45.62 -34.02 5.34
CA ASN A 41 46.41 -32.88 5.88
C ASN A 41 47.52 -32.41 4.91
N PRO A 42 48.28 -31.41 5.29
CA PRO A 42 48.02 -29.96 5.11
C PRO A 42 49.23 -29.29 4.44
N ASN A 43 49.17 -27.97 4.47
CA ASN A 43 50.29 -27.02 4.33
C ASN A 43 50.75 -26.61 2.93
N GLY A 44 50.82 -25.37 2.76
CA GLY A 44 52.01 -24.59 2.62
C GLY A 44 51.88 -23.45 1.68
N ASN A 45 51.61 -22.32 2.23
CA ASN A 45 52.49 -21.15 2.26
C ASN A 45 52.99 -20.53 0.93
N VAL A 46 52.64 -19.26 0.76
CA VAL A 46 53.48 -18.08 0.44
C VAL A 46 54.26 -18.07 -0.88
N ASN A 47 54.01 -17.18 -1.81
CA ASN A 47 54.82 -15.97 -2.03
C ASN A 47 54.49 -15.31 -3.39
N ILE A 48 54.19 -14.02 -3.39
CA ILE A 48 54.88 -12.87 -3.99
C ILE A 48 55.60 -13.15 -5.32
N GLY A 49 55.24 -12.37 -6.33
CA GLY A 49 56.14 -12.15 -7.45
C GLY A 49 55.54 -11.46 -8.65
N GLN A 50 55.83 -10.23 -8.76
CA GLN A 50 55.80 -9.28 -9.85
C GLN A 50 56.31 -9.85 -11.20
N GLY A 51 55.84 -9.21 -12.31
CA GLY A 51 56.58 -9.16 -13.57
C GLY A 51 55.70 -9.16 -14.78
N ARG A 52 55.36 -8.01 -15.30
CA ARG A 52 55.72 -7.44 -16.60
C ARG A 52 56.13 -8.47 -17.68
N GLU A 53 55.44 -8.48 -18.83
CA GLU A 53 56.02 -7.93 -20.07
C GLU A 53 55.12 -8.15 -21.29
N GLN A 54 55.12 -7.15 -22.09
CA GLN A 54 54.66 -6.96 -23.46
C GLN A 54 55.16 -8.00 -24.46
N ARG A 55 54.39 -8.22 -25.54
CA ARG A 55 54.83 -8.36 -26.92
C ARG A 55 53.63 -8.50 -27.85
N GLU A 56 53.29 -7.52 -28.60
CA GLU A 56 53.59 -7.14 -29.97
C GLU A 56 53.15 -8.12 -31.07
N ARG A 57 52.47 -7.48 -32.06
CA ARG A 57 51.93 -7.95 -33.34
C ARG A 57 53.03 -8.44 -34.31
N PRO A 58 52.69 -9.07 -35.47
CA PRO A 58 52.34 -8.38 -36.71
C PRO A 58 51.31 -9.23 -37.54
N GLY A 59 50.45 -8.71 -38.43
CA GLY A 59 50.59 -7.77 -39.54
C GLY A 59 50.73 -8.51 -40.88
N HIS A 60 49.77 -8.29 -41.80
CA HIS A 60 49.90 -8.27 -43.26
C HIS A 60 48.56 -8.66 -43.93
N ARG A 61 48.08 -8.03 -44.85
CA ARG A 61 48.26 -7.16 -46.04
C ARG A 61 47.11 -7.42 -47.03
N MET A 62 46.45 -6.34 -47.35
CA MET A 62 46.00 -5.80 -48.68
C MET A 62 45.70 -6.68 -49.89
N ARG A 63 44.46 -6.52 -50.40
CA ARG A 63 43.91 -6.03 -51.72
C ARG A 63 44.28 -6.81 -53.01
N PRO A 64 43.56 -6.60 -54.16
CA PRO A 64 42.32 -5.90 -54.53
C PRO A 64 41.51 -6.58 -55.65
N GLY A 65 40.31 -6.05 -55.96
CA GLY A 65 39.87 -5.87 -57.34
C GLY A 65 38.73 -6.74 -57.86
N GLY A 66 37.67 -6.07 -58.37
CA GLY A 66 36.78 -6.65 -59.37
C GLY A 66 35.29 -6.38 -59.17
N ALA A 67 34.77 -5.34 -59.76
CA ALA A 67 33.39 -5.17 -60.16
C ALA A 67 33.29 -5.36 -61.71
N PRO A 68 32.12 -5.31 -62.33
CA PRO A 68 30.72 -5.63 -62.03
C PRO A 68 30.07 -6.57 -63.08
N THR A 69 28.90 -7.16 -62.80
CA THR A 69 27.90 -7.40 -63.89
C THR A 69 26.48 -7.57 -63.32
N ALA A 70 25.54 -7.07 -64.08
CA ALA A 70 24.14 -6.90 -63.86
C ALA A 70 23.32 -8.21 -63.98
N GLY A 71 22.14 -8.20 -63.38
CA GLY A 71 21.00 -8.96 -63.92
C GLY A 71 20.32 -9.88 -62.92
N GLY A 72 19.03 -9.62 -62.65
CA GLY A 72 18.13 -10.65 -62.11
C GLY A 72 17.06 -10.09 -61.16
N ARG A 73 15.93 -9.71 -61.75
CA ARG A 73 14.68 -9.44 -61.01
C ARG A 73 14.19 -10.74 -60.36
N ASP A 74 13.90 -10.71 -59.10
CA ASP A 74 12.89 -11.59 -58.54
C ASP A 74 12.09 -10.87 -57.42
N LYS A 75 10.79 -10.81 -57.69
CA LYS A 75 9.77 -10.27 -56.78
C LYS A 75 9.47 -11.32 -55.71
N GLN A 76 9.84 -11.04 -54.48
CA GLN A 76 9.22 -11.71 -53.34
C GLN A 76 8.35 -10.70 -52.56
N GLN A 77 7.05 -10.95 -52.65
CA GLN A 77 6.02 -10.37 -51.80
C GLN A 77 6.36 -10.61 -50.32
N ARG A 78 6.73 -9.58 -49.62
CA ARG A 78 6.70 -9.56 -48.15
C ARG A 78 5.40 -8.90 -47.69
N GLY A 79 4.69 -9.65 -46.84
CA GLY A 79 3.40 -9.32 -46.30
C GLY A 79 3.38 -7.92 -45.67
N ARG A 80 2.32 -7.21 -46.02
CA ARG A 80 1.91 -5.97 -45.35
C ARG A 80 1.54 -6.28 -43.92
N GLY A 81 2.48 -6.09 -42.99
CA GLY A 81 2.15 -5.82 -41.59
C GLY A 81 1.42 -4.49 -41.49
N ASN A 82 0.28 -4.53 -40.90
CA ASN A 82 -0.55 -3.38 -40.55
C ASN A 82 0.28 -2.43 -39.69
N ARG A 83 0.94 -1.44 -40.31
CA ARG A 83 1.45 -0.28 -39.59
C ARG A 83 0.28 0.67 -39.47
N ASP A 84 -0.35 0.64 -38.30
CA ASP A 84 -1.23 1.70 -37.89
C ASP A 84 -0.45 3.02 -38.04
N HIS A 85 -0.88 3.83 -39.00
CA HIS A 85 -0.36 5.15 -39.26
C HIS A 85 -0.78 6.06 -38.08
N TYR A 86 0.03 6.06 -37.01
CA TYR A 86 0.02 7.18 -36.09
C TYR A 86 0.64 8.37 -36.84
N MET A 87 -0.21 9.26 -37.31
CA MET A 87 0.23 10.51 -37.90
C MET A 87 1.06 11.28 -36.87
N ASP A 88 2.27 11.60 -37.24
CA ASP A 88 3.14 12.53 -36.53
C ASP A 88 2.50 13.92 -36.66
N LEU A 89 1.88 14.40 -35.57
CA LEU A 89 1.25 15.70 -35.48
C LEU A 89 2.31 16.81 -35.17
N SER A 90 3.57 16.60 -35.49
CA SER A 90 4.62 17.57 -35.28
C SER A 90 4.52 18.83 -36.18
N ASP A 91 3.59 18.85 -37.14
CA ASP A 91 3.43 19.95 -38.10
C ASP A 91 2.33 20.97 -37.69
N LEU A 92 1.74 20.86 -36.50
CA LEU A 92 0.87 21.90 -35.96
C LEU A 92 1.66 22.92 -35.14
N GLU A 93 2.66 23.53 -35.75
CA GLU A 93 3.15 24.82 -35.35
C GLU A 93 2.21 25.90 -35.91
N ALA A 94 1.34 26.40 -35.06
CA ALA A 94 0.88 27.80 -35.03
C ALA A 94 -0.13 27.92 -33.89
N ASP A 95 0.00 28.95 -33.09
CA ASP A 95 -1.04 29.55 -32.25
C ASP A 95 -2.22 30.01 -33.13
N THR A 96 -2.88 29.09 -33.85
CA THR A 96 -4.17 29.30 -34.44
C THR A 96 -5.18 29.32 -33.31
N GLU A 97 -5.95 30.40 -33.19
CA GLU A 97 -7.11 30.48 -32.34
C GLU A 97 -7.92 29.19 -32.51
N ILE A 98 -7.91 28.36 -31.46
CA ILE A 98 -8.63 27.09 -31.46
C ILE A 98 -10.08 27.44 -31.22
N THR A 99 -10.84 27.60 -32.32
CA THR A 99 -12.26 28.02 -32.30
C THR A 99 -13.23 26.87 -32.05
N ASP A 100 -12.83 25.61 -32.26
CA ASP A 100 -13.67 24.41 -32.15
C ASP A 100 -13.09 23.33 -31.23
N GLY A 101 -12.82 23.68 -29.97
CA GLY A 101 -12.32 22.75 -28.98
C GLY A 101 -13.31 22.49 -27.83
N ILE A 102 -13.26 21.31 -27.24
CA ILE A 102 -14.10 20.94 -26.08
C ILE A 102 -13.17 20.89 -24.86
N ASP A 103 -13.60 21.51 -23.75
CA ASP A 103 -12.88 21.41 -22.49
C ASP A 103 -12.90 19.98 -21.98
N ALA A 104 -11.74 19.49 -21.58
CA ALA A 104 -11.59 18.13 -21.08
C ALA A 104 -10.59 18.07 -19.93
N GLU A 105 -10.84 17.12 -19.02
CA GLU A 105 -10.00 16.82 -17.89
C GLU A 105 -9.81 15.31 -17.78
N GLY A 106 -8.60 14.87 -17.43
CA GLY A 106 -8.32 13.46 -17.19
C GLY A 106 -6.96 13.21 -16.55
N MET A 107 -6.82 12.05 -15.96
CA MET A 107 -5.55 11.59 -15.41
C MET A 107 -4.70 10.96 -16.50
N LEU A 108 -3.46 11.38 -16.62
CA LEU A 108 -2.53 10.90 -17.65
C LEU A 108 -1.97 9.52 -17.32
N GLU A 109 -2.11 8.61 -18.29
CA GLU A 109 -1.41 7.33 -18.36
C GLU A 109 -0.51 7.34 -19.60
N ILE A 110 0.83 7.27 -19.41
CA ILE A 110 1.81 7.26 -20.50
C ILE A 110 2.14 5.83 -20.88
N HIS A 111 2.10 5.53 -22.16
CA HIS A 111 2.47 4.23 -22.74
C HIS A 111 3.99 4.09 -22.90
N ALA A 112 4.47 2.85 -23.00
CA ALA A 112 5.89 2.58 -23.21
C ALA A 112 6.48 3.26 -24.46
N ASP A 113 5.66 3.51 -25.49
CA ASP A 113 6.03 4.20 -26.73
C ASP A 113 6.11 5.73 -26.57
N GLY A 114 5.82 6.26 -25.38
CA GLY A 114 5.95 7.68 -25.01
C GLY A 114 4.75 8.57 -25.32
N PHE A 115 3.69 8.07 -25.97
CA PHE A 115 2.39 8.73 -26.04
C PHE A 115 1.56 8.39 -24.80
N GLY A 116 0.43 9.09 -24.58
CA GLY A 116 -0.41 8.83 -23.42
C GLY A 116 -1.89 8.93 -23.70
N PHE A 117 -2.68 8.63 -22.67
CA PHE A 117 -4.13 8.86 -22.66
C PHE A 117 -4.53 9.57 -21.37
N LEU A 118 -5.42 10.57 -21.50
CA LEU A 118 -6.13 11.12 -20.36
C LEU A 118 -7.33 10.22 -20.07
N ARG A 119 -7.30 9.59 -18.92
CA ARG A 119 -8.34 8.69 -18.44
C ARG A 119 -9.37 9.47 -17.61
N LYS A 120 -10.62 9.45 -18.01
CA LYS A 120 -11.74 9.96 -17.19
C LYS A 120 -12.00 9.07 -15.98
N LYS A 121 -11.84 7.76 -16.18
CA LYS A 121 -11.83 6.75 -15.10
C LYS A 121 -10.42 6.17 -15.02
N PRO A 122 -9.61 6.56 -14.02
CA PRO A 122 -8.18 6.24 -14.00
C PRO A 122 -7.83 4.76 -14.09
N THR A 123 -8.76 3.89 -13.71
CA THR A 123 -8.55 2.44 -13.62
C THR A 123 -9.01 1.65 -14.84
N LEU A 124 -9.86 2.25 -15.71
CA LEU A 124 -10.48 1.56 -16.85
C LEU A 124 -10.25 2.32 -18.14
N ALA A 125 -9.77 1.62 -19.17
CA ALA A 125 -9.74 2.16 -20.53
C ALA A 125 -11.16 2.32 -21.07
N SER A 126 -11.42 3.45 -21.72
CA SER A 126 -12.74 3.82 -22.26
C SER A 126 -12.61 4.35 -23.68
N SER A 127 -13.70 4.30 -24.44
CA SER A 127 -13.82 5.03 -25.73
C SER A 127 -13.70 6.54 -25.56
N ASP A 128 -13.97 7.06 -24.36
CA ASP A 128 -13.93 8.47 -24.03
C ASP A 128 -12.54 8.98 -23.60
N ASP A 129 -11.53 8.10 -23.65
CA ASP A 129 -10.14 8.46 -23.35
C ASP A 129 -9.60 9.42 -24.41
N ILE A 130 -8.72 10.31 -24.00
CA ILE A 130 -8.18 11.37 -24.85
C ILE A 130 -6.73 11.04 -25.16
N TYR A 131 -6.38 10.96 -26.43
CA TYR A 131 -5.03 10.72 -26.88
C TYR A 131 -4.14 11.94 -26.63
N VAL A 132 -2.95 11.70 -26.07
CA VAL A 132 -1.89 12.69 -25.84
C VAL A 132 -0.66 12.28 -26.62
N SER A 133 -0.22 13.12 -27.54
CA SER A 133 0.93 12.83 -28.37
C SER A 133 2.23 12.83 -27.58
N GLN A 134 3.24 12.12 -28.05
CA GLN A 134 4.57 12.12 -27.46
C GLN A 134 5.19 13.51 -27.42
N SER A 135 4.91 14.35 -28.42
CA SER A 135 5.35 15.74 -28.47
C SER A 135 4.77 16.58 -27.31
N HIS A 136 3.47 16.40 -27.00
CA HIS A 136 2.85 17.03 -25.82
C HIS A 136 3.49 16.54 -24.51
N VAL A 137 3.68 15.22 -24.36
CA VAL A 137 4.32 14.64 -23.17
C VAL A 137 5.69 15.28 -22.94
N LYS A 138 6.52 15.38 -23.98
CA LYS A 138 7.87 15.98 -23.90
C LYS A 138 7.83 17.50 -23.69
N ARG A 139 7.01 18.23 -24.47
CA ARG A 139 6.93 19.70 -24.44
C ARG A 139 6.52 20.23 -23.06
N TYR A 140 5.57 19.57 -22.41
CA TYR A 140 5.03 19.99 -21.12
C TYR A 140 5.63 19.25 -19.92
N GLY A 141 6.55 18.30 -20.14
CA GLY A 141 7.19 17.52 -19.07
C GLY A 141 6.16 16.70 -18.27
N LEU A 142 5.17 16.12 -18.97
CA LEU A 142 4.07 15.38 -18.35
C LEU A 142 4.56 14.05 -17.78
N ARG A 143 3.94 13.62 -16.68
CA ARG A 143 4.26 12.39 -15.95
C ARG A 143 3.01 11.56 -15.71
N ASN A 144 3.19 10.25 -15.54
CA ASN A 144 2.10 9.36 -15.10
C ASN A 144 1.44 9.90 -13.83
N GLY A 145 0.09 9.90 -13.81
CA GLY A 145 -0.68 10.38 -12.67
C GLY A 145 -0.92 11.90 -12.64
N ASP A 146 -0.42 12.66 -13.63
CA ASP A 146 -0.80 14.07 -13.78
C ASP A 146 -2.28 14.21 -14.11
N LEU A 147 -2.97 15.11 -13.43
CA LEU A 147 -4.30 15.58 -13.79
C LEU A 147 -4.14 16.73 -14.76
N ILE A 148 -4.62 16.56 -15.99
CA ILE A 148 -4.47 17.53 -17.06
C ILE A 148 -5.83 18.09 -17.42
N LYS A 149 -5.94 19.42 -17.48
CA LYS A 149 -7.06 20.15 -18.05
C LYS A 149 -6.61 20.83 -19.32
N GLY A 150 -7.45 20.80 -20.34
CA GLY A 150 -7.10 21.39 -21.62
C GLY A 150 -8.19 21.25 -22.65
N ILE A 151 -7.88 21.65 -23.87
CA ILE A 151 -8.79 21.61 -25.02
C ILE A 151 -8.49 20.40 -25.88
N VAL A 152 -9.54 19.69 -26.28
CA VAL A 152 -9.48 18.53 -27.14
C VAL A 152 -10.27 18.73 -28.43
N ARG A 153 -9.84 18.11 -29.51
CA ARG A 153 -10.57 18.03 -30.77
C ARG A 153 -11.33 16.70 -30.90
N ALA A 154 -12.40 16.73 -31.67
CA ALA A 154 -13.08 15.51 -32.07
C ALA A 154 -12.16 14.56 -32.87
N PRO A 155 -12.41 13.24 -32.80
CA PRO A 155 -11.70 12.28 -33.65
C PRO A 155 -11.95 12.58 -35.13
N LYS A 156 -10.91 12.43 -35.97
CA LYS A 156 -11.07 12.43 -37.43
C LYS A 156 -11.61 11.06 -37.88
N ASP A 157 -12.08 10.96 -39.12
CA ASP A 157 -12.73 9.77 -39.66
C ASP A 157 -11.96 8.45 -39.47
N THR A 158 -10.64 8.50 -39.34
CA THR A 158 -9.76 7.35 -39.13
C THR A 158 -9.28 7.17 -37.68
N GLU A 159 -9.63 8.09 -36.79
CA GLU A 159 -9.16 8.09 -35.39
C GLU A 159 -10.26 7.57 -34.45
N LYS A 160 -9.86 6.84 -33.41
CA LYS A 160 -10.79 6.29 -32.43
C LYS A 160 -11.02 7.22 -31.25
N TYR A 161 -10.04 8.06 -30.91
CA TYR A 161 -10.01 8.85 -29.70
C TYR A 161 -9.97 10.36 -29.99
N HIS A 162 -10.51 11.15 -29.08
CA HIS A 162 -10.29 12.60 -29.09
C HIS A 162 -8.79 12.89 -28.95
N GLY A 163 -8.30 13.95 -29.56
CA GLY A 163 -6.89 14.37 -29.47
C GLY A 163 -6.72 15.59 -28.59
N LEU A 164 -5.79 15.57 -27.65
CA LEU A 164 -5.42 16.76 -26.87
C LEU A 164 -4.76 17.78 -27.80
N LEU A 165 -5.32 19.00 -27.87
CA LEU A 165 -4.79 20.11 -28.64
C LEU A 165 -3.94 21.04 -27.79
N ARG A 166 -4.45 21.45 -26.64
CA ARG A 166 -3.80 22.41 -25.74
C ARG A 166 -3.92 21.95 -24.30
N VAL A 167 -2.86 22.11 -23.54
CA VAL A 167 -2.86 21.95 -22.08
C VAL A 167 -3.07 23.33 -21.46
N ASP A 168 -4.04 23.46 -20.57
CA ASP A 168 -4.34 24.69 -19.84
C ASP A 168 -3.74 24.66 -18.43
N SER A 169 -3.84 23.52 -17.74
CA SER A 169 -3.22 23.32 -16.43
C SER A 169 -2.79 21.87 -16.19
N ILE A 170 -1.82 21.70 -15.29
CA ILE A 170 -1.31 20.41 -14.86
C ILE A 170 -1.41 20.38 -13.33
N ASN A 171 -2.20 19.45 -12.77
CA ASN A 171 -2.46 19.34 -11.33
C ASN A 171 -2.97 20.67 -10.71
N ASP A 172 -3.82 21.38 -11.44
CA ASP A 172 -4.38 22.71 -11.09
C ASP A 172 -3.32 23.83 -11.01
N LEU A 173 -2.10 23.60 -11.50
CA LEU A 173 -1.06 24.61 -11.60
C LEU A 173 -0.89 25.10 -13.03
N ASN A 174 -0.38 26.33 -13.15
CA ASN A 174 0.09 26.85 -14.44
C ASN A 174 1.22 25.96 -14.99
N ILE A 175 1.26 25.84 -16.33
CA ILE A 175 2.23 24.99 -17.05
C ILE A 175 3.67 25.31 -16.67
N GLU A 176 4.05 26.59 -16.62
CA GLU A 176 5.43 26.99 -16.33
C GLU A 176 5.85 26.63 -14.90
N VAL A 177 4.94 26.75 -13.92
CA VAL A 177 5.16 26.33 -12.54
C VAL A 177 5.28 24.80 -12.46
N SER A 178 4.41 24.09 -13.19
CA SER A 178 4.40 22.62 -13.20
C SER A 178 5.67 22.03 -13.81
N LYS A 179 6.29 22.68 -14.78
CA LYS A 179 7.58 22.23 -15.36
C LYS A 179 8.74 22.29 -14.37
N LEU A 180 8.70 23.22 -13.42
CA LEU A 180 9.75 23.42 -12.41
C LEU A 180 9.65 22.46 -11.22
N ARG A 181 8.59 21.67 -11.12
CA ARG A 181 8.42 20.74 -10.01
C ARG A 181 9.54 19.68 -9.99
N PRO A 182 10.12 19.39 -8.81
CA PRO A 182 11.12 18.33 -8.68
C PRO A 182 10.49 16.94 -8.94
N ASN A 183 11.32 15.94 -9.23
CA ASN A 183 10.86 14.58 -9.25
C ASN A 183 10.69 14.05 -7.83
N PHE A 184 9.68 13.19 -7.60
CA PHE A 184 9.42 12.60 -6.29
C PHE A 184 10.66 11.90 -5.68
N ASP A 185 11.43 11.21 -6.52
CA ASP A 185 12.61 10.46 -6.08
C ASP A 185 13.81 11.37 -5.71
N GLU A 186 13.79 12.64 -6.12
CA GLU A 186 14.80 13.66 -5.80
C GLU A 186 14.50 14.41 -4.49
N LEU A 187 13.29 14.27 -3.96
CA LEU A 187 12.86 14.94 -2.74
C LEU A 187 13.54 14.33 -1.50
N THR A 188 14.05 15.17 -0.61
CA THR A 188 14.75 14.75 0.63
C THR A 188 13.75 14.22 1.66
N PRO A 189 13.83 12.91 2.03
CA PRO A 189 12.94 12.34 3.04
C PRO A 189 13.41 12.68 4.46
N ILE A 190 12.45 13.06 5.32
CA ILE A 190 12.67 13.27 6.76
C ILE A 190 11.71 12.42 7.59
N TYR A 191 11.91 12.37 8.91
CA TYR A 191 10.98 11.68 9.82
C TYR A 191 9.64 12.40 9.87
N PRO A 192 8.53 11.66 10.18
CA PRO A 192 7.26 12.28 10.53
C PRO A 192 7.38 13.16 11.79
N GLU A 193 7.09 14.44 11.66
CA GLU A 193 7.17 15.42 12.76
C GLU A 193 5.81 16.06 13.06
N SER A 194 4.86 15.92 12.15
CA SER A 194 3.53 16.50 12.27
C SER A 194 2.49 15.40 12.41
N ARG A 195 1.79 15.34 13.55
CA ARG A 195 0.76 14.35 13.81
C ARG A 195 -0.52 14.62 13.02
N ILE A 196 -1.08 13.61 12.40
CA ILE A 196 -2.43 13.59 11.83
C ILE A 196 -3.38 13.20 12.96
N ARG A 197 -4.05 14.19 13.57
CA ARG A 197 -4.98 13.94 14.68
C ARG A 197 -6.25 13.27 14.19
N LEU A 198 -6.60 12.17 14.82
CA LEU A 198 -7.81 11.41 14.52
C LEU A 198 -8.97 11.68 15.48
N GLU A 199 -8.69 12.17 16.66
CA GLU A 199 -9.69 12.52 17.67
C GLU A 199 -10.69 13.54 17.13
N ARG A 200 -11.99 13.24 17.21
CA ARG A 200 -13.10 14.12 16.80
C ARG A 200 -14.13 14.27 17.90
N GLU A 201 -14.89 13.21 18.14
CA GLU A 201 -16.01 13.18 19.06
C GLU A 201 -15.70 12.27 20.25
N THR A 202 -16.25 12.59 21.41
CA THR A 202 -16.09 11.81 22.64
C THR A 202 -16.44 10.33 22.45
N LYS A 203 -17.43 10.04 21.61
CA LYS A 203 -17.92 8.68 21.35
C LYS A 203 -17.02 7.84 20.43
N GLN A 204 -16.06 8.45 19.74
CA GLN A 204 -15.15 7.74 18.85
C GLN A 204 -13.89 7.26 19.61
N VAL A 205 -14.09 6.33 20.54
CA VAL A 205 -13.04 5.77 21.41
C VAL A 205 -11.85 5.27 20.61
N ALA A 206 -12.07 4.60 19.47
CA ALA A 206 -10.99 4.04 18.65
C ALA A 206 -10.01 5.12 18.13
N MET A 207 -10.51 6.26 17.69
CA MET A 207 -9.67 7.35 17.17
C MET A 207 -8.85 8.00 18.27
N ARG A 208 -9.46 8.20 19.42
CA ARG A 208 -8.80 8.69 20.63
C ARG A 208 -7.71 7.72 21.10
N PHE A 209 -8.00 6.42 21.00
CA PHE A 209 -7.08 5.35 21.35
C PHE A 209 -5.83 5.35 20.47
N ILE A 210 -6.02 5.41 19.12
CA ILE A 210 -4.90 5.42 18.16
C ILE A 210 -4.02 6.66 18.40
N ASP A 211 -4.59 7.83 18.60
CA ASP A 211 -3.84 9.07 18.83
C ASP A 211 -2.90 9.00 20.06
N MET A 212 -3.18 8.09 21.02
CA MET A 212 -2.36 7.94 22.23
C MET A 212 -1.42 6.74 22.19
N ILE A 213 -1.75 5.68 21.45
CA ILE A 213 -1.01 4.41 21.47
C ILE A 213 -0.13 4.23 20.23
N ALA A 214 -0.65 4.59 19.06
CA ALA A 214 0.05 4.45 17.79
C ALA A 214 -0.27 5.65 16.89
N PRO A 215 0.24 6.85 17.20
CA PRO A 215 -0.07 8.06 16.47
C PRO A 215 0.42 7.97 15.02
N ILE A 216 -0.34 8.56 14.11
CA ILE A 216 0.00 8.64 12.69
C ILE A 216 0.57 10.03 12.42
N GLY A 217 1.78 10.09 11.86
CA GLY A 217 2.40 11.34 11.39
C GLY A 217 2.31 11.51 9.88
N LYS A 218 2.43 12.74 9.40
CA LYS A 218 2.60 13.04 7.97
C LYS A 218 3.89 12.39 7.47
N GLY A 219 3.79 11.52 6.45
CA GLY A 219 4.90 10.70 5.97
C GLY A 219 5.03 9.31 6.61
N GLN A 220 4.08 8.90 7.45
CA GLN A 220 4.10 7.62 8.16
C GLN A 220 3.98 6.42 7.21
N ARG A 221 4.74 5.35 7.49
CA ARG A 221 4.55 4.01 6.92
C ARG A 221 3.89 3.12 7.98
N GLY A 222 2.54 3.16 8.04
CA GLY A 222 1.77 2.44 9.06
C GLY A 222 1.26 1.10 8.57
N ILE A 223 1.28 0.10 9.45
CA ILE A 223 0.68 -1.22 9.20
C ILE A 223 -0.38 -1.48 10.26
N ILE A 224 -1.61 -1.74 9.81
CA ILE A 224 -2.70 -2.25 10.66
C ILE A 224 -2.72 -3.76 10.51
N VAL A 225 -2.25 -4.47 11.52
CA VAL A 225 -2.20 -5.93 11.56
C VAL A 225 -3.55 -6.44 12.00
N ALA A 226 -4.27 -7.12 11.10
CA ALA A 226 -5.65 -7.48 11.32
C ALA A 226 -5.90 -8.99 11.11
N PRO A 227 -6.23 -9.73 12.19
CA PRO A 227 -6.82 -11.05 12.04
C PRO A 227 -8.23 -10.96 11.45
N PRO A 228 -8.77 -12.05 10.87
CA PRO A 228 -10.12 -12.06 10.34
C PRO A 228 -11.17 -11.66 11.40
N LYS A 229 -12.15 -10.84 11.01
CA LYS A 229 -13.29 -10.38 11.85
C LYS A 229 -12.92 -9.48 13.03
N ALA A 230 -11.73 -8.89 13.06
CA ALA A 230 -11.30 -7.99 14.15
C ALA A 230 -11.80 -6.53 14.02
N GLY A 231 -12.64 -6.22 13.03
CA GLY A 231 -13.18 -4.86 12.85
C GLY A 231 -12.36 -3.95 11.94
N LYS A 232 -11.44 -4.51 11.12
CA LYS A 232 -10.55 -3.81 10.18
C LYS A 232 -11.26 -2.72 9.35
N THR A 233 -12.31 -3.08 8.62
CA THR A 233 -13.01 -2.19 7.69
C THR A 233 -13.68 -1.01 8.41
N ILE A 234 -14.26 -1.26 9.60
CA ILE A 234 -14.86 -0.21 10.44
C ILE A 234 -13.80 0.78 10.89
N LEU A 235 -12.65 0.28 11.34
CA LEU A 235 -11.53 1.10 11.80
C LEU A 235 -10.99 1.98 10.67
N LEU A 236 -10.77 1.43 9.47
CA LEU A 236 -10.33 2.19 8.29
C LEU A 236 -11.31 3.31 7.92
N LYS A 237 -12.63 3.06 7.96
CA LYS A 237 -13.63 4.10 7.73
C LYS A 237 -13.57 5.21 8.76
N GLN A 238 -13.39 4.88 10.05
CA GLN A 238 -13.25 5.87 11.11
C GLN A 238 -11.99 6.71 10.92
N ILE A 239 -10.86 6.09 10.58
CA ILE A 239 -9.61 6.80 10.26
C ILE A 239 -9.83 7.74 9.06
N ALA A 240 -10.39 7.24 7.95
CA ALA A 240 -10.68 8.03 6.77
C ALA A 240 -11.54 9.26 7.07
N ASN A 241 -12.66 9.05 7.78
CA ASN A 241 -13.57 10.12 8.16
C ASN A 241 -12.96 11.11 9.15
N SER A 242 -12.05 10.67 10.01
CA SER A 242 -11.33 11.55 10.92
C SER A 242 -10.33 12.42 10.20
N ILE A 243 -9.56 11.85 9.25
CA ILE A 243 -8.62 12.59 8.42
C ILE A 243 -9.36 13.67 7.63
N THR A 244 -10.42 13.32 6.92
CA THR A 244 -11.15 14.29 6.06
C THR A 244 -11.87 15.38 6.84
N ALA A 245 -12.22 15.12 8.10
CA ALA A 245 -12.88 16.13 8.94
C ALA A 245 -11.90 17.05 9.67
N ASN A 246 -10.78 16.50 10.16
CA ASN A 246 -9.80 17.27 10.95
C ASN A 246 -8.75 17.93 10.07
N HIS A 247 -8.48 17.35 8.87
CA HIS A 247 -7.41 17.73 7.98
C HIS A 247 -7.94 17.87 6.53
N PRO A 248 -8.77 18.88 6.24
CA PRO A 248 -9.33 19.11 4.89
C PRO A 248 -8.26 19.46 3.85
N GLU A 249 -7.06 19.86 4.29
CA GLU A 249 -5.90 20.10 3.44
C GLU A 249 -5.26 18.82 2.90
N ILE A 250 -5.49 17.68 3.56
CA ILE A 250 -4.91 16.39 3.16
C ILE A 250 -5.75 15.76 2.06
N THR A 251 -5.09 15.37 0.97
CA THR A 251 -5.72 14.55 -0.06
C THR A 251 -5.76 13.10 0.39
N LEU A 252 -6.96 12.56 0.60
CA LEU A 252 -7.17 11.17 1.01
C LEU A 252 -7.49 10.29 -0.18
N ILE A 253 -6.68 9.24 -0.38
CA ILE A 253 -6.90 8.16 -1.34
C ILE A 253 -7.16 6.88 -0.55
N VAL A 254 -8.29 6.21 -0.81
CA VAL A 254 -8.58 4.88 -0.28
C VAL A 254 -8.40 3.87 -1.40
N LEU A 255 -7.42 3.00 -1.26
CA LEU A 255 -7.06 2.00 -2.25
C LEU A 255 -7.50 0.61 -1.78
N LEU A 256 -8.47 0.02 -2.48
CA LEU A 256 -9.02 -1.29 -2.16
C LEU A 256 -8.59 -2.30 -3.24
N ILE A 257 -7.86 -3.34 -2.84
CA ILE A 257 -7.34 -4.37 -3.74
C ILE A 257 -7.87 -5.74 -3.33
N ASP A 258 -8.53 -6.43 -4.27
CA ASP A 258 -9.09 -7.77 -4.07
C ASP A 258 -10.10 -7.80 -2.90
N GLU A 259 -10.82 -6.69 -2.68
CA GLU A 259 -11.90 -6.61 -1.67
C GLU A 259 -13.26 -6.88 -2.33
N ARG A 260 -14.28 -7.13 -1.48
CA ARG A 260 -15.63 -7.47 -1.96
C ARG A 260 -16.30 -6.25 -2.58
N PRO A 261 -17.08 -6.41 -3.68
CA PRO A 261 -17.80 -5.31 -4.34
C PRO A 261 -18.72 -4.53 -3.39
N GLU A 262 -19.38 -5.22 -2.45
CA GLU A 262 -20.22 -4.59 -1.43
C GLU A 262 -19.42 -3.73 -0.45
N GLU A 263 -18.21 -4.15 -0.05
CA GLU A 263 -17.31 -3.36 0.81
C GLU A 263 -16.76 -2.13 0.07
N VAL A 264 -16.47 -2.26 -1.23
CA VAL A 264 -16.08 -1.14 -2.09
C VAL A 264 -17.21 -0.12 -2.18
N THR A 265 -18.44 -0.56 -2.42
CA THR A 265 -19.61 0.31 -2.50
C THR A 265 -19.88 1.05 -1.19
N ASP A 266 -19.77 0.33 -0.08
CA ASP A 266 -19.95 0.88 1.25
C ASP A 266 -18.86 1.92 1.60
N MET A 267 -17.60 1.66 1.23
CA MET A 267 -16.51 2.62 1.40
C MET A 267 -16.76 3.91 0.60
N ARG A 268 -17.14 3.79 -0.68
CA ARG A 268 -17.47 4.94 -1.55
C ARG A 268 -18.61 5.80 -0.99
N ARG A 269 -19.59 5.19 -0.31
CA ARG A 269 -20.72 5.90 0.30
C ARG A 269 -20.40 6.53 1.65
N SER A 270 -19.44 5.95 2.37
CA SER A 270 -19.15 6.29 3.76
C SER A 270 -17.97 7.26 3.92
N VAL A 271 -17.10 7.39 2.93
CA VAL A 271 -15.85 8.17 3.01
C VAL A 271 -15.84 9.32 2.02
N LYS A 272 -15.42 10.49 2.47
CA LYS A 272 -15.17 11.67 1.61
C LYS A 272 -13.70 11.61 1.19
N GLY A 273 -13.40 11.04 0.03
CA GLY A 273 -12.05 10.89 -0.52
C GLY A 273 -12.08 10.13 -1.82
N ASP A 274 -10.95 10.03 -2.49
CA ASP A 274 -10.82 9.31 -3.75
C ASP A 274 -10.75 7.81 -3.48
N VAL A 275 -11.85 7.07 -3.73
CA VAL A 275 -11.88 5.61 -3.57
C VAL A 275 -11.53 4.94 -4.88
N ILE A 276 -10.31 4.44 -4.96
CA ILE A 276 -9.75 3.67 -6.08
C ILE A 276 -9.83 2.19 -5.71
N ALA A 277 -10.47 1.37 -6.52
CA ALA A 277 -10.71 -0.02 -6.16
C ALA A 277 -10.60 -0.95 -7.36
N SER A 278 -10.11 -2.15 -7.10
CA SER A 278 -10.14 -3.32 -7.97
C SER A 278 -10.68 -4.50 -7.15
N PRO A 279 -12.00 -4.82 -7.30
CA PRO A 279 -12.65 -5.89 -6.56
C PRO A 279 -12.10 -7.28 -6.91
N PHE A 280 -12.45 -8.30 -6.11
CA PHE A 280 -11.91 -9.66 -6.21
C PHE A 280 -12.25 -10.39 -7.52
N ASP A 281 -13.25 -9.94 -8.25
CA ASP A 281 -13.69 -10.47 -9.54
C ASP A 281 -12.87 -9.95 -10.74
N GLU A 282 -11.93 -9.01 -10.50
CA GLU A 282 -11.01 -8.54 -11.51
C GLU A 282 -9.71 -9.37 -11.57
N GLN A 283 -9.01 -9.28 -12.69
CA GLN A 283 -7.75 -10.00 -12.90
C GLN A 283 -6.59 -9.40 -12.07
N PRO A 284 -5.57 -10.21 -11.69
CA PRO A 284 -4.43 -9.74 -10.89
C PRO A 284 -3.68 -8.56 -11.52
N GLU A 285 -3.59 -8.50 -12.86
CA GLU A 285 -2.97 -7.39 -13.59
C GLU A 285 -3.70 -6.07 -13.35
N GLN A 286 -5.04 -6.12 -13.21
CA GLN A 286 -5.84 -4.94 -12.89
C GLN A 286 -5.58 -4.47 -11.46
N HIS A 287 -5.42 -5.37 -10.49
CA HIS A 287 -5.01 -5.03 -9.13
C HIS A 287 -3.67 -4.28 -9.12
N MET A 288 -2.71 -4.76 -9.93
CA MET A 288 -1.40 -4.12 -10.06
C MET A 288 -1.51 -2.74 -10.70
N LYS A 289 -2.29 -2.61 -11.76
CA LYS A 289 -2.50 -1.35 -12.48
C LYS A 289 -3.14 -0.30 -11.58
N VAL A 290 -4.16 -0.67 -10.83
CA VAL A 290 -4.87 0.22 -9.90
C VAL A 290 -3.96 0.76 -8.80
N ALA A 291 -3.07 -0.10 -8.27
CA ALA A 291 -2.05 0.33 -7.30
C ALA A 291 -1.05 1.33 -7.91
N ASP A 292 -0.60 1.10 -9.14
CA ASP A 292 0.31 2.04 -9.82
C ASP A 292 -0.35 3.39 -10.08
N VAL A 293 -1.59 3.39 -10.52
CA VAL A 293 -2.36 4.64 -10.73
C VAL A 293 -2.44 5.44 -9.42
N ALA A 294 -2.77 4.79 -8.31
CA ALA A 294 -2.88 5.43 -7.01
C ALA A 294 -1.56 6.04 -6.53
N ILE A 295 -0.46 5.28 -6.62
CA ILE A 295 0.84 5.75 -6.16
C ILE A 295 1.41 6.86 -7.06
N GLU A 296 1.26 6.77 -8.37
CA GLU A 296 1.72 7.80 -9.28
C GLU A 296 0.92 9.09 -9.08
N ARG A 297 -0.40 9.03 -8.90
CA ARG A 297 -1.21 10.19 -8.53
C ARG A 297 -0.73 10.83 -7.23
N ALA A 298 -0.51 10.04 -6.20
CA ALA A 298 -0.03 10.51 -4.92
C ALA A 298 1.33 11.22 -5.03
N LYS A 299 2.28 10.66 -5.78
CA LYS A 299 3.58 11.29 -6.03
C LYS A 299 3.45 12.65 -6.72
N ARG A 300 2.58 12.77 -7.74
CA ARG A 300 2.34 14.07 -8.43
C ARG A 300 1.83 15.14 -7.48
N LEU A 301 0.97 14.77 -6.55
CA LEU A 301 0.46 15.70 -5.53
C LEU A 301 1.54 16.13 -4.53
N VAL A 302 2.40 15.20 -4.11
CA VAL A 302 3.52 15.50 -3.21
C VAL A 302 4.57 16.39 -3.88
N GLU A 303 4.87 16.18 -5.17
CA GLU A 303 5.79 17.03 -5.95
C GLU A 303 5.37 18.51 -6.01
N ILE A 304 4.08 18.79 -5.81
CA ILE A 304 3.55 20.15 -5.72
C ILE A 304 3.30 20.62 -4.27
N GLY A 305 3.89 19.92 -3.29
CA GLY A 305 3.87 20.32 -1.89
C GLY A 305 2.60 19.93 -1.13
N LYS A 306 1.74 19.04 -1.66
CA LYS A 306 0.53 18.59 -0.95
C LYS A 306 0.82 17.41 -0.02
N ASP A 307 0.04 17.34 1.06
CA ASP A 307 0.01 16.19 1.95
C ASP A 307 -1.00 15.16 1.43
N VAL A 308 -0.55 13.93 1.28
CA VAL A 308 -1.37 12.83 0.76
C VAL A 308 -1.37 11.67 1.74
N VAL A 309 -2.55 11.11 1.99
CA VAL A 309 -2.71 9.86 2.75
C VAL A 309 -3.31 8.79 1.85
N ILE A 310 -2.65 7.64 1.77
CA ILE A 310 -3.20 6.43 1.15
C ILE A 310 -3.58 5.45 2.25
N LEU A 311 -4.86 5.08 2.32
CA LEU A 311 -5.33 3.95 3.12
C LEU A 311 -5.45 2.74 2.20
N LEU A 312 -4.57 1.74 2.37
CA LEU A 312 -4.53 0.55 1.53
C LEU A 312 -5.16 -0.66 2.23
N ASP A 313 -6.19 -1.22 1.66
CA ASP A 313 -6.79 -2.48 2.08
C ASP A 313 -6.77 -3.48 0.92
N SER A 314 -5.87 -4.46 0.88
CA SER A 314 -4.78 -4.74 1.82
C SER A 314 -3.43 -4.97 1.10
N ILE A 315 -2.33 -4.74 1.81
CA ILE A 315 -0.97 -5.01 1.32
C ILE A 315 -0.76 -6.51 1.07
N THR A 316 -1.39 -7.37 1.87
CA THR A 316 -1.34 -8.83 1.71
C THR A 316 -1.92 -9.24 0.37
N ARG A 317 -3.10 -8.75 0.02
CA ARG A 317 -3.76 -9.07 -1.25
C ARG A 317 -3.03 -8.45 -2.45
N TYR A 318 -2.51 -7.23 -2.30
CA TYR A 318 -1.64 -6.62 -3.30
C TYR A 318 -0.39 -7.46 -3.58
N SER A 319 0.25 -7.99 -2.53
CA SER A 319 1.41 -8.88 -2.66
C SER A 319 1.05 -10.22 -3.31
N ARG A 320 -0.13 -10.76 -3.02
CA ARG A 320 -0.64 -11.98 -3.69
C ARG A 320 -0.88 -11.74 -5.18
N ALA A 321 -1.49 -10.62 -5.55
CA ALA A 321 -1.67 -10.24 -6.95
C ALA A 321 -0.32 -10.06 -7.67
N SER A 322 0.64 -9.42 -7.01
CA SER A 322 2.01 -9.31 -7.52
C SER A 322 2.65 -10.68 -7.76
N ASN A 323 2.43 -11.66 -6.86
CA ASN A 323 2.96 -13.01 -7.01
C ASN A 323 2.36 -13.77 -8.21
N LEU A 324 1.13 -13.45 -8.59
CA LEU A 324 0.48 -14.05 -9.77
C LEU A 324 0.92 -13.41 -11.09
N THR A 325 1.38 -12.14 -11.05
CA THR A 325 1.72 -11.37 -12.26
C THR A 325 3.21 -11.33 -12.56
N VAL A 326 4.07 -11.62 -11.58
CA VAL A 326 5.53 -11.61 -11.78
C VAL A 326 5.97 -12.83 -12.58
N THR A 327 6.94 -12.64 -13.48
CA THR A 327 7.60 -13.77 -14.14
C THR A 327 8.36 -14.59 -13.10
N PRO A 328 8.11 -15.91 -12.96
CA PRO A 328 8.74 -16.74 -11.95
C PRO A 328 10.27 -16.64 -11.99
N SER A 329 10.88 -16.33 -10.84
CA SER A 329 12.34 -16.25 -10.70
C SER A 329 13.03 -17.62 -10.61
N GLY A 330 12.26 -18.71 -10.54
CA GLY A 330 12.74 -20.07 -10.28
C GLY A 330 13.13 -20.32 -8.81
N ARG A 331 12.96 -19.32 -7.93
CA ARG A 331 13.15 -19.42 -6.49
C ARG A 331 11.83 -19.18 -5.79
N THR A 332 11.54 -19.97 -4.78
CA THR A 332 10.28 -19.85 -4.03
C THR A 332 10.60 -19.81 -2.53
N LEU A 333 10.11 -18.79 -1.85
CA LEU A 333 10.10 -18.72 -0.40
C LEU A 333 9.09 -19.73 0.16
N GLN A 334 9.18 -20.02 1.47
CA GLN A 334 8.14 -20.81 2.12
C GLN A 334 6.76 -20.19 1.84
N GLY A 335 5.72 -21.03 1.72
CA GLY A 335 4.37 -20.56 1.40
C GLY A 335 4.10 -20.23 -0.07
N GLY A 336 5.03 -20.51 -1.00
CA GLY A 336 4.78 -20.34 -2.44
C GLY A 336 4.96 -18.91 -2.97
N LEU A 337 5.63 -18.04 -2.19
CA LEU A 337 5.89 -16.66 -2.58
C LEU A 337 7.20 -16.54 -3.37
N ASP A 338 7.16 -15.95 -4.56
CA ASP A 338 8.37 -15.60 -5.30
C ASP A 338 9.02 -14.34 -4.69
N PRO A 339 10.35 -14.35 -4.42
CA PRO A 339 11.05 -13.17 -3.89
C PRO A 339 10.86 -11.91 -4.75
N ALA A 340 10.73 -12.06 -6.07
CA ALA A 340 10.51 -10.93 -6.97
C ALA A 340 9.12 -10.29 -6.79
N ALA A 341 8.14 -11.05 -6.32
CA ALA A 341 6.77 -10.58 -6.10
C ALA A 341 6.66 -9.51 -5.00
N ILE A 342 7.55 -9.54 -4.01
CA ILE A 342 7.53 -8.58 -2.91
C ILE A 342 8.12 -7.22 -3.30
N TYR A 343 8.95 -7.16 -4.32
CA TYR A 343 9.66 -5.93 -4.66
C TYR A 343 8.73 -4.75 -4.99
N ARG A 344 7.70 -4.99 -5.82
CA ARG A 344 6.76 -3.95 -6.26
C ARG A 344 5.89 -3.42 -5.11
N PRO A 345 5.25 -4.27 -4.27
CA PRO A 345 4.56 -3.84 -3.06
C PRO A 345 5.46 -3.14 -2.02
N LYS A 346 6.71 -3.59 -1.83
CA LYS A 346 7.68 -2.90 -0.96
C LYS A 346 8.03 -1.50 -1.48
N ARG A 347 8.22 -1.36 -2.79
CA ARG A 347 8.48 -0.06 -3.41
C ARG A 347 7.28 0.88 -3.26
N PHE A 348 6.06 0.37 -3.41
CA PHE A 348 4.82 1.11 -3.13
C PHE A 348 4.79 1.61 -1.69
N PHE A 349 4.88 0.71 -0.72
CA PHE A 349 4.81 1.04 0.70
C PHE A 349 6.00 1.90 1.17
N GLY A 350 7.18 1.63 0.66
CA GLY A 350 8.40 2.38 0.93
C GLY A 350 8.42 3.79 0.34
N ALA A 351 7.49 4.14 -0.55
CA ALA A 351 7.35 5.50 -1.06
C ALA A 351 6.86 6.49 0.01
N ALA A 352 6.19 6.01 1.07
CA ALA A 352 5.73 6.86 2.16
C ALA A 352 6.90 7.55 2.86
N ARG A 353 6.86 8.89 2.89
CA ARG A 353 7.87 9.77 3.48
C ARG A 353 7.32 11.16 3.76
N ASN A 354 7.84 11.81 4.77
CA ASN A 354 7.72 13.25 4.95
C ASN A 354 8.83 13.93 4.14
N ILE A 355 8.56 15.08 3.56
CA ILE A 355 9.50 15.77 2.66
C ILE A 355 9.98 17.06 3.33
N GLU A 356 11.29 17.29 3.29
CA GLU A 356 11.88 18.55 3.70
C GLU A 356 11.32 19.70 2.84
N HIS A 357 10.87 20.77 3.49
CA HIS A 357 10.30 21.97 2.84
C HIS A 357 8.96 21.81 2.13
N GLY A 358 8.25 20.71 2.31
CA GLY A 358 6.84 20.64 1.93
C GLY A 358 6.36 19.33 1.32
N GLY A 359 5.09 19.04 1.60
CA GLY A 359 4.42 17.83 1.15
C GLY A 359 4.78 16.59 1.94
N SER A 360 3.88 15.62 1.95
CA SER A 360 4.13 14.32 2.55
C SER A 360 3.31 13.24 1.87
N LEU A 361 3.83 12.02 1.85
CA LEU A 361 3.10 10.82 1.49
C LEU A 361 3.02 9.90 2.71
N THR A 362 1.82 9.75 3.27
CA THR A 362 1.52 8.80 4.34
C THR A 362 0.84 7.57 3.75
N ILE A 363 1.29 6.37 4.09
CA ILE A 363 0.63 5.14 3.67
C ILE A 363 0.32 4.31 4.92
N VAL A 364 -0.97 4.05 5.14
CA VAL A 364 -1.45 3.14 6.19
C VAL A 364 -2.08 1.94 5.50
N ALA A 365 -1.40 0.80 5.58
CA ALA A 365 -1.80 -0.43 4.91
C ALA A 365 -2.29 -1.47 5.91
N THR A 366 -3.36 -2.21 5.58
CA THR A 366 -3.76 -3.37 6.37
C THR A 366 -2.97 -4.59 5.94
N ALA A 367 -2.50 -5.37 6.91
CA ALA A 367 -1.89 -6.67 6.71
C ALA A 367 -2.77 -7.75 7.35
N LEU A 368 -3.10 -8.79 6.58
CA LEU A 368 -3.90 -9.91 7.05
C LEU A 368 -2.98 -10.92 7.73
N VAL A 369 -3.34 -11.33 8.94
CA VAL A 369 -2.64 -12.35 9.72
C VAL A 369 -3.62 -13.40 10.23
N GLU A 370 -3.11 -14.53 10.74
CA GLU A 370 -3.96 -15.63 11.26
C GLU A 370 -5.01 -16.14 10.26
N THR A 371 -4.69 -16.08 8.96
CA THR A 371 -5.56 -16.56 7.90
C THR A 371 -5.43 -18.08 7.65
N GLY A 372 -4.45 -18.71 8.28
CA GLY A 372 -4.04 -20.08 8.01
C GLY A 372 -3.14 -20.23 6.77
N SER A 373 -2.81 -19.14 6.09
CA SER A 373 -1.93 -19.10 4.93
C SER A 373 -0.50 -18.73 5.31
N ARG A 374 0.45 -19.64 5.12
CA ARG A 374 1.88 -19.35 5.32
C ARG A 374 2.40 -18.21 4.43
N MET A 375 1.80 -18.02 3.27
CA MET A 375 2.15 -16.91 2.39
C MET A 375 1.86 -15.56 3.06
N ASP A 376 0.73 -15.43 3.75
CA ASP A 376 0.36 -14.19 4.43
C ASP A 376 1.29 -13.87 5.60
N ASP A 377 1.71 -14.89 6.34
CA ASP A 377 2.65 -14.73 7.44
C ASP A 377 4.01 -14.21 6.92
N ILE A 378 4.50 -14.75 5.80
CA ILE A 378 5.74 -14.30 5.18
C ILE A 378 5.58 -12.88 4.64
N ILE A 379 4.48 -12.57 3.95
CA ILE A 379 4.20 -11.21 3.48
C ILE A 379 4.23 -10.24 4.67
N PHE A 380 3.55 -10.56 5.76
CA PHE A 380 3.54 -9.71 6.95
C PHE A 380 4.96 -9.46 7.49
N GLU A 381 5.77 -10.52 7.68
CA GLU A 381 7.15 -10.38 8.18
C GLU A 381 8.03 -9.54 7.23
N GLU A 382 7.84 -9.64 5.92
CA GLU A 382 8.56 -8.83 4.92
C GLU A 382 8.23 -7.33 5.01
N PHE A 383 7.02 -6.96 5.44
CA PHE A 383 6.60 -5.56 5.60
C PHE A 383 6.82 -5.00 7.00
N LYS A 384 6.82 -5.83 8.04
CA LYS A 384 7.03 -5.43 9.44
C LYS A 384 8.34 -4.64 9.62
N GLY A 385 9.41 -5.07 8.95
CA GLY A 385 10.69 -4.36 8.95
C GLY A 385 10.69 -3.03 8.16
N THR A 386 9.73 -2.83 7.25
CA THR A 386 9.64 -1.64 6.39
C THR A 386 8.79 -0.53 7.04
N GLY A 387 7.80 -0.92 7.83
CA GLY A 387 6.94 0.01 8.57
C GLY A 387 7.65 0.72 9.71
N ASN A 388 7.13 1.89 10.08
CA ASN A 388 7.55 2.66 11.26
C ASN A 388 6.38 2.96 12.21
N MET A 389 5.20 2.37 11.98
CA MET A 389 4.05 2.36 12.87
C MET A 389 3.33 1.02 12.71
N GLU A 390 2.96 0.40 13.81
CA GLU A 390 2.21 -0.85 13.84
C GLU A 390 1.00 -0.70 14.76
N LEU A 391 -0.19 -1.00 14.25
CA LEU A 391 -1.42 -1.06 15.02
C LEU A 391 -1.97 -2.49 14.91
N LYS A 392 -1.84 -3.27 15.98
CA LYS A 392 -2.25 -4.66 16.00
C LYS A 392 -3.64 -4.81 16.56
N LEU A 393 -4.54 -5.43 15.78
CA LEU A 393 -5.84 -5.87 16.24
C LEU A 393 -5.73 -7.26 16.87
N ASP A 394 -6.47 -7.47 17.95
CA ASP A 394 -6.50 -8.73 18.69
C ASP A 394 -7.81 -9.49 18.44
N ARG A 395 -7.69 -10.76 18.07
CA ARG A 395 -8.84 -11.63 17.80
C ARG A 395 -9.62 -11.95 19.08
N GLY A 396 -8.92 -12.21 20.19
CA GLY A 396 -9.54 -12.58 21.45
C GLY A 396 -10.42 -11.45 22.02
N LEU A 397 -9.98 -10.19 21.87
CA LEU A 397 -10.80 -9.03 22.22
C LEU A 397 -12.06 -8.94 21.38
N SER A 398 -11.93 -9.14 20.05
CA SER A 398 -13.08 -9.05 19.15
C SER A 398 -14.09 -10.18 19.36
N GLU A 399 -13.63 -11.39 19.67
CA GLU A 399 -14.51 -12.53 20.03
C GLU A 399 -15.29 -12.26 21.33
N GLN A 400 -14.69 -11.50 22.25
CA GLN A 400 -15.34 -11.05 23.49
C GLN A 400 -16.16 -9.76 23.31
N ARG A 401 -16.27 -9.21 22.07
CA ARG A 401 -16.99 -7.98 21.74
C ARG A 401 -16.42 -6.73 22.43
N ILE A 402 -15.12 -6.72 22.75
CA ILE A 402 -14.40 -5.58 23.26
C ILE A 402 -13.87 -4.78 22.08
N TYR A 403 -14.35 -3.53 21.90
CA TYR A 403 -13.95 -2.65 20.78
C TYR A 403 -13.58 -1.25 21.29
N PRO A 404 -12.50 -0.65 20.72
CA PRO A 404 -11.66 -1.17 19.64
C PRO A 404 -10.81 -2.37 20.10
N ALA A 405 -10.76 -3.42 19.28
CA ALA A 405 -10.02 -4.64 19.60
C ALA A 405 -8.52 -4.46 19.31
N ILE A 406 -7.88 -3.48 19.95
CA ILE A 406 -6.47 -3.11 19.73
C ILE A 406 -5.60 -3.70 20.82
N ASP A 407 -4.56 -4.42 20.45
CA ASP A 407 -3.50 -4.86 21.36
C ASP A 407 -2.54 -3.68 21.64
N ILE A 408 -2.68 -3.07 22.82
CA ILE A 408 -1.90 -1.91 23.23
C ILE A 408 -0.39 -2.20 23.26
N LYS A 409 -0.02 -3.39 23.74
CA LYS A 409 1.38 -3.75 23.93
C LYS A 409 2.13 -4.03 22.63
N ALA A 410 1.40 -4.52 21.65
CA ALA A 410 1.95 -4.85 20.34
C ALA A 410 1.79 -3.70 19.33
N SER A 411 1.18 -2.57 19.75
CA SER A 411 0.97 -1.40 18.90
C SER A 411 1.91 -0.27 19.30
N GLY A 412 2.32 0.56 18.34
CA GLY A 412 3.17 1.72 18.59
C GLY A 412 3.70 2.37 17.33
N THR A 413 4.27 3.54 17.48
CA THR A 413 4.91 4.32 16.42
C THR A 413 6.37 4.55 16.77
N ARG A 414 7.28 4.34 15.82
CA ARG A 414 8.70 4.68 16.00
C ARG A 414 8.88 6.18 15.96
N HIS A 415 9.70 6.71 16.87
CA HIS A 415 9.92 8.14 17.05
C HIS A 415 8.63 8.91 17.31
N ASP A 416 7.73 8.33 18.13
CA ASP A 416 6.50 8.99 18.58
C ASP A 416 6.78 10.28 19.35
N GLU A 417 7.97 10.40 19.96
CA GLU A 417 8.45 11.63 20.60
C GLU A 417 8.44 12.86 19.69
N LEU A 418 8.56 12.68 18.37
CA LEU A 418 8.48 13.76 17.40
C LEU A 418 7.05 14.24 17.12
N LEU A 419 6.06 13.41 17.47
CA LEU A 419 4.64 13.65 17.16
C LEU A 419 3.86 14.29 18.32
N TYR A 420 4.45 14.36 19.50
CA TYR A 420 3.80 14.92 20.68
C TYR A 420 4.54 16.14 21.23
N PRO A 421 3.81 17.15 21.71
CA PRO A 421 4.41 18.16 22.57
C PRO A 421 4.98 17.52 23.86
N ASP A 422 6.08 18.07 24.39
CA ASP A 422 6.79 17.53 25.57
C ASP A 422 5.90 17.23 26.78
N ALA A 423 4.91 18.09 27.04
CA ALA A 423 3.99 17.91 28.16
C ALA A 423 3.03 16.73 27.97
N GLU A 424 2.58 16.50 26.71
CA GLU A 424 1.73 15.38 26.31
C GLU A 424 2.55 14.09 26.31
N LEU A 425 3.76 14.10 25.76
CA LEU A 425 4.67 12.96 25.70
C LEU A 425 4.95 12.35 27.08
N LYS A 426 5.25 13.18 28.07
CA LYS A 426 5.48 12.70 29.45
C LYS A 426 4.28 11.93 30.00
N LYS A 427 3.07 12.39 29.71
CA LYS A 427 1.82 11.75 30.14
C LYS A 427 1.54 10.44 29.37
N ILE A 428 1.81 10.44 28.08
CA ILE A 428 1.73 9.23 27.24
C ILE A 428 2.69 8.17 27.77
N TRP A 429 3.93 8.50 28.08
CA TRP A 429 4.87 7.54 28.66
C TRP A 429 4.45 7.02 30.04
N GLN A 430 3.84 7.85 30.87
CA GLN A 430 3.26 7.40 32.13
C GLN A 430 2.11 6.41 31.89
N LEU A 431 1.23 6.73 30.96
CA LEU A 431 0.13 5.84 30.53
C LEU A 431 0.66 4.48 30.06
N HIS A 432 1.63 4.47 29.15
CA HIS A 432 2.24 3.24 28.64
C HIS A 432 2.85 2.38 29.75
N ARG A 433 3.53 2.99 30.74
CA ARG A 433 4.09 2.25 31.89
C ARG A 433 3.00 1.59 32.74
N VAL A 434 1.88 2.24 32.95
CA VAL A 434 0.75 1.66 33.67
C VAL A 434 0.14 0.49 32.90
N LEU A 435 -0.12 0.68 31.61
CA LEU A 435 -0.75 -0.33 30.74
C LEU A 435 0.15 -1.54 30.50
N ALA A 436 1.49 -1.35 30.48
CA ALA A 436 2.45 -2.44 30.26
C ALA A 436 2.41 -3.53 31.34
N ASN A 437 1.98 -3.19 32.57
CA ASN A 437 1.90 -4.12 33.70
C ASN A 437 0.62 -4.96 33.72
N LEU A 438 -0.38 -4.63 32.89
CA LEU A 438 -1.69 -5.29 32.84
C LEU A 438 -1.72 -6.34 31.72
N GLY A 439 -2.65 -7.28 31.75
CA GLY A 439 -2.94 -8.16 30.62
C GLY A 439 -3.49 -7.40 29.42
N THR A 440 -3.45 -7.98 28.18
CA THR A 440 -3.96 -7.30 26.98
C THR A 440 -5.42 -6.91 27.13
N LYS A 441 -6.27 -7.82 27.65
CA LYS A 441 -7.68 -7.53 27.91
C LYS A 441 -7.88 -6.43 28.95
N GLU A 442 -7.24 -6.57 30.09
CA GLU A 442 -7.38 -5.64 31.21
C GLU A 442 -6.91 -4.21 30.83
N SER A 443 -5.80 -4.11 30.09
CA SER A 443 -5.29 -2.82 29.64
C SER A 443 -6.24 -2.14 28.67
N THR A 444 -6.84 -2.90 27.75
CA THR A 444 -7.77 -2.37 26.76
C THR A 444 -9.09 -1.95 27.42
N GLU A 445 -9.68 -2.80 28.26
CA GLU A 445 -10.93 -2.49 28.99
C GLU A 445 -10.74 -1.26 29.91
N LEU A 446 -9.62 -1.20 30.65
CA LEU A 446 -9.30 -0.06 31.51
C LEU A 446 -9.19 1.24 30.70
N LEU A 447 -8.50 1.19 29.56
CA LEU A 447 -8.31 2.38 28.75
C LEU A 447 -9.63 2.84 28.11
N ILE A 448 -10.47 1.93 27.63
CA ILE A 448 -11.80 2.23 27.10
C ILE A 448 -12.65 2.91 28.18
N ASP A 449 -12.76 2.29 29.37
CA ASP A 449 -13.57 2.83 30.50
C ASP A 449 -13.15 4.25 30.86
N ARG A 450 -11.84 4.52 30.88
CA ARG A 450 -11.31 5.84 31.23
C ARG A 450 -11.49 6.87 30.13
N ILE A 451 -11.32 6.48 28.88
CA ILE A 451 -11.54 7.37 27.73
C ILE A 451 -13.01 7.76 27.64
N GLU A 452 -13.95 6.83 27.83
CA GLU A 452 -15.40 7.11 27.76
C GLU A 452 -15.87 8.12 28.84
N LYS A 453 -15.19 8.16 29.98
CA LYS A 453 -15.49 9.08 31.07
C LYS A 453 -14.93 10.49 30.88
N THR A 454 -14.21 10.73 29.80
CA THR A 454 -13.56 12.02 29.52
C THR A 454 -13.96 12.58 28.16
N PRO A 455 -14.15 13.90 28.03
CA PRO A 455 -14.58 14.49 26.76
C PRO A 455 -13.48 14.50 25.69
N SER A 456 -12.19 14.54 26.09
CA SER A 456 -11.07 14.60 25.16
C SER A 456 -9.83 13.85 25.68
N ASN A 457 -8.87 13.57 24.78
CA ASN A 457 -7.57 13.02 25.16
C ASN A 457 -6.78 13.96 26.07
N LYS A 458 -6.92 15.26 25.85
CA LYS A 458 -6.30 16.27 26.73
C LYS A 458 -6.81 16.14 28.17
N ASP A 459 -8.13 16.03 28.34
CA ASP A 459 -8.73 15.88 29.67
C ASP A 459 -8.36 14.55 30.31
N PHE A 460 -8.35 13.48 29.54
CA PHE A 460 -7.90 12.17 30.00
C PHE A 460 -6.44 12.20 30.46
N LEU A 461 -5.53 12.79 29.69
CA LEU A 461 -4.12 12.88 30.05
C LEU A 461 -3.85 13.76 31.29
N LEU A 462 -4.69 14.73 31.57
CA LEU A 462 -4.60 15.49 32.84
C LEU A 462 -4.83 14.59 34.06
N MET A 463 -5.67 13.56 33.95
CA MET A 463 -5.93 12.61 35.06
C MET A 463 -4.81 11.57 35.18
N VAL A 464 -4.00 11.35 34.15
CA VAL A 464 -2.89 10.38 34.21
C VAL A 464 -1.81 10.90 35.19
N GLY A 465 -1.57 10.14 36.27
CA GLY A 465 -0.58 10.46 37.30
C GLY A 465 -1.04 11.46 38.34
N ALA A 466 -2.31 11.91 38.36
CA ALA A 466 -2.89 12.63 39.47
C ALA A 466 -3.06 11.68 40.65
N LYS A 467 -2.56 12.09 41.85
CA LYS A 467 -2.80 11.34 43.07
C LYS A 467 -4.30 11.35 43.39
N PRO A 468 -4.88 10.30 43.98
CA PRO A 468 -6.32 10.22 44.28
C PRO A 468 -6.84 11.15 45.37
N THR A 469 -6.21 12.27 45.65
CA THR A 469 -6.49 13.12 46.80
C THR A 469 -7.35 14.36 46.54
N ASP A 470 -7.70 14.70 45.28
CA ASP A 470 -8.39 16.00 45.04
C ASP A 470 -9.82 15.88 44.45
N ALA A 471 -10.39 14.68 44.32
CA ALA A 471 -11.74 14.52 43.72
C ALA A 471 -12.89 14.51 44.79
N THR A 472 -12.59 14.60 46.09
CA THR A 472 -13.62 14.56 47.18
C THR A 472 -13.79 15.86 47.93
N ALA A 473 -13.05 16.92 47.59
CA ALA A 473 -13.10 18.18 48.33
C ALA A 473 -14.12 19.23 47.81
N SER A 474 -14.88 18.95 46.73
CA SER A 474 -15.85 19.93 46.17
C SER A 474 -17.32 19.53 46.29
N LYS A 475 -17.66 18.60 47.20
CA LYS A 475 -19.06 18.25 47.51
C LYS A 475 -19.39 18.32 49.02
N SER A 476 -18.92 19.35 49.69
CA SER A 476 -19.43 19.68 51.03
C SER A 476 -19.25 21.16 51.30
N MET A 477 -20.00 21.98 50.56
CA MET A 477 -20.40 23.34 50.95
C MET A 477 -21.51 23.75 49.96
N ASP A 478 -22.72 23.32 50.23
CA ASP A 478 -23.97 24.08 50.22
C ASP A 478 -25.08 23.25 50.88
#